data_d6e9c823df86d72738dcbc3bbc608170
#
_entry.id   d6e9c823df86d72738dcbc3bbc608170
#
_cell.length_a   1.000
_cell.length_b   1.000
_cell.length_c   1.000
_cell.angle_alpha   90.00
_cell.angle_beta   90.00
_cell.angle_gamma   90.00
#
_symmetry.space_group_name_H-M   'P 1'
#
loop_
_entity.id
_entity.type
_entity.pdbx_description
1 polymer ?
#
loop_
_entity_poly.entity_id
_entity_poly.type
_entity_poly.pdbx_seq_one_letter_code
_entity_poly.pdbx_strand_id
1 'polypeptide(L)'
;MYKRQAQEYGGLIKHGAKLLFAYSQATVPLVTIITRKAFGGAYDVMASKHVGADVNYAWPTAQIAVMGAKGAVEIIFRSELGDPEKIAARTGEYEDRFLSPFVAAERGYIDEVIMPHSTRRRIARALGMLRTKEMEQPWKKHDNIPL
;
A
#
# COMPACT_ATOMS: atom_id res chain seq x y z
N MET A 1 -8.57 18.48 -10.18
CA MET A 1 -8.18 17.78 -11.42
C MET A 1 -6.82 18.25 -11.94
N TYR A 2 -6.60 19.54 -12.15
CA TYR A 2 -5.32 20.09 -12.69
C TYR A 2 -4.04 19.76 -11.89
N LYS A 3 -4.10 19.67 -10.57
CA LYS A 3 -2.90 19.35 -9.75
C LYS A 3 -2.37 17.93 -9.99
N ARG A 4 -3.24 16.94 -10.27
CA ARG A 4 -2.82 15.58 -10.60
C ARG A 4 -2.16 15.50 -11.97
N GLN A 5 -2.69 16.22 -12.95
CA GLN A 5 -2.10 16.28 -14.29
C GLN A 5 -0.69 16.85 -14.28
N ALA A 6 -0.45 17.93 -13.52
CA ALA A 6 0.89 18.48 -13.38
C ALA A 6 1.90 17.49 -12.77
N GLN A 7 1.46 16.68 -11.81
CA GLN A 7 2.29 15.61 -11.23
C GLN A 7 2.57 14.48 -12.23
N GLU A 8 1.60 14.10 -13.03
CA GLU A 8 1.77 13.09 -14.09
C GLU A 8 2.73 13.58 -15.17
N TYR A 9 2.60 14.83 -15.63
CA TYR A 9 3.57 15.47 -16.54
C TYR A 9 4.97 15.58 -15.94
N GLY A 10 5.07 15.75 -14.62
CA GLY A 10 6.34 15.70 -13.88
C GLY A 10 6.95 14.31 -13.74
N GLY A 11 6.31 13.27 -14.31
CA GLY A 11 6.83 11.90 -14.33
C GLY A 11 6.50 11.05 -13.12
N LEU A 12 5.43 11.37 -12.36
CA LEU A 12 5.04 10.60 -11.18
C LEU A 12 4.87 9.11 -11.47
N ILE A 13 4.15 8.75 -12.54
CA ILE A 13 3.90 7.36 -12.92
C ILE A 13 5.19 6.69 -13.36
N LYS A 14 6.02 7.37 -14.15
CA LYS A 14 7.32 6.89 -14.61
C LYS A 14 8.27 6.58 -13.43
N HIS A 15 8.38 7.50 -12.48
CA HIS A 15 9.21 7.28 -11.29
C HIS A 15 8.63 6.22 -10.35
N GLY A 16 7.30 6.15 -10.22
CA GLY A 16 6.62 5.08 -9.50
C GLY A 16 6.90 3.70 -10.09
N ALA A 17 6.89 3.58 -11.42
CA ALA A 17 7.21 2.33 -12.10
C ALA A 17 8.68 1.89 -11.85
N LYS A 18 9.63 2.82 -11.81
CA LYS A 18 11.03 2.52 -11.44
C LYS A 18 11.16 2.01 -10.01
N LEU A 19 10.41 2.61 -9.08
CA LEU A 19 10.40 2.18 -7.69
C LEU A 19 9.77 0.79 -7.53
N LEU A 20 8.66 0.54 -8.20
CA LEU A 20 8.02 -0.78 -8.25
C LEU A 20 8.99 -1.85 -8.76
N PHE A 21 9.67 -1.56 -9.86
CA PHE A 21 10.69 -2.43 -10.42
C PHE A 21 11.81 -2.72 -9.40
N ALA A 22 12.36 -1.69 -8.77
CA ALA A 22 13.43 -1.82 -7.79
C ALA A 22 13.04 -2.71 -6.61
N TYR A 23 11.84 -2.54 -6.05
CA TYR A 23 11.35 -3.38 -4.96
C TYR A 23 11.07 -4.82 -5.42
N SER A 24 10.52 -5.02 -6.60
CA SER A 24 10.24 -6.36 -7.14
C SER A 24 11.51 -7.16 -7.43
N GLN A 25 12.61 -6.47 -7.73
CA GLN A 25 13.92 -7.09 -8.02
C GLN A 25 14.84 -7.16 -6.80
N ALA A 26 14.46 -6.57 -5.68
CA ALA A 26 15.30 -6.54 -4.49
C ALA A 26 15.44 -7.94 -3.87
N THR A 27 16.68 -8.36 -3.65
CA THR A 27 17.03 -9.66 -3.03
C THR A 27 17.21 -9.57 -1.52
N VAL A 28 17.24 -8.36 -0.99
CA VAL A 28 17.41 -8.09 0.45
C VAL A 28 16.08 -8.27 1.19
N PRO A 29 16.10 -8.46 2.53
CA PRO A 29 14.87 -8.44 3.32
C PRO A 29 14.07 -7.15 3.15
N LEU A 30 12.78 -7.29 2.85
CA LEU A 30 11.84 -6.19 2.69
C LEU A 30 10.79 -6.23 3.80
N VAL A 31 10.86 -5.28 4.72
CA VAL A 31 9.90 -5.13 5.82
C VAL A 31 9.17 -3.79 5.68
N THR A 32 7.88 -3.84 5.46
CA THR A 32 7.02 -2.66 5.27
C THR A 32 6.16 -2.39 6.49
N ILE A 33 6.04 -1.12 6.87
CA ILE A 33 5.19 -0.69 7.99
C ILE A 33 4.25 0.40 7.53
N ILE A 34 2.95 0.11 7.58
CA ILE A 34 1.90 1.05 7.25
C ILE A 34 1.49 1.79 8.52
N THR A 35 1.89 3.05 8.61
CA THR A 35 1.64 3.87 9.80
C THR A 35 0.34 4.67 9.72
N ARG A 36 -0.12 4.99 8.50
CA ARG A 36 -1.31 5.83 8.30
C ARG A 36 -2.11 5.40 7.06
N LYS A 37 -1.80 5.90 5.88
CA LYS A 37 -2.59 5.69 4.66
C LYS A 37 -1.79 4.92 3.62
N ALA A 38 -2.39 3.87 3.11
CA ALA A 38 -1.85 3.04 2.04
C ALA A 38 -2.95 2.78 1.01
N PHE A 39 -3.00 3.61 -0.05
CA PHE A 39 -4.07 3.58 -1.02
C PHE A 39 -3.55 3.34 -2.43
N GLY A 40 -4.18 2.38 -3.12
CA GLY A 40 -4.01 2.11 -4.55
C GLY A 40 -2.57 1.85 -4.96
N GLY A 41 -2.18 2.31 -6.13
CA GLY A 41 -0.85 2.10 -6.69
C GLY A 41 0.30 2.61 -5.83
N ALA A 42 0.09 3.66 -5.02
CA ALA A 42 1.10 4.12 -4.08
C ALA A 42 1.36 3.10 -2.96
N TYR A 43 0.33 2.38 -2.51
CA TYR A 43 0.47 1.26 -1.59
C TYR A 43 1.26 0.12 -2.23
N ASP A 44 0.90 -0.27 -3.46
CA ASP A 44 1.54 -1.38 -4.16
C ASP A 44 3.03 -1.12 -4.39
N VAL A 45 3.36 0.08 -4.88
CA VAL A 45 4.73 0.49 -5.23
C VAL A 45 5.67 0.53 -4.03
N MET A 46 5.17 0.80 -2.83
CA MET A 46 5.97 0.96 -1.61
C MET A 46 6.25 -0.39 -0.90
N ALA A 47 6.63 -1.39 -1.66
CA ALA A 47 6.94 -2.73 -1.17
C ALA A 47 5.76 -3.37 -0.42
N SER A 48 4.61 -3.45 -1.06
CA SER A 48 3.48 -4.22 -0.55
C SER A 48 3.76 -5.73 -0.65
N LYS A 49 2.95 -6.52 0.03
CA LYS A 49 2.99 -7.98 -0.10
C LYS A 49 2.71 -8.44 -1.53
N HIS A 50 1.94 -7.67 -2.29
CA HIS A 50 1.59 -7.95 -3.69
C HIS A 50 2.80 -7.90 -4.64
N VAL A 51 3.83 -7.12 -4.29
CA VAL A 51 5.08 -7.01 -5.07
C VAL A 51 6.24 -7.80 -4.46
N GLY A 52 5.95 -8.70 -3.52
CA GLY A 52 6.93 -9.62 -2.98
C GLY A 52 7.67 -9.15 -1.73
N ALA A 53 7.16 -8.16 -1.00
CA ALA A 53 7.71 -7.84 0.32
C ALA A 53 7.57 -9.02 1.29
N ASP A 54 8.59 -9.27 2.09
CA ASP A 54 8.64 -10.43 2.98
C ASP A 54 7.68 -10.30 4.15
N VAL A 55 7.65 -9.13 4.79
CA VAL A 55 6.79 -8.87 5.95
C VAL A 55 6.15 -7.50 5.85
N ASN A 56 4.84 -7.45 6.04
CA ASN A 56 4.06 -6.23 6.05
C ASN A 56 3.31 -6.09 7.38
N TYR A 57 3.62 -5.03 8.11
CA TYR A 57 2.94 -4.65 9.33
C TYR A 57 2.07 -3.42 9.12
N ALA A 58 1.00 -3.29 9.89
CA ALA A 58 0.23 -2.06 9.96
C ALA A 58 -0.03 -1.64 11.40
N TRP A 59 -0.14 -0.34 11.65
CA TRP A 59 -0.66 0.15 12.92
C TRP A 59 -2.19 0.07 12.94
N PRO A 60 -2.83 -0.02 14.13
CA PRO A 60 -4.28 -0.09 14.21
C PRO A 60 -5.01 1.11 13.61
N THR A 61 -4.32 2.26 13.54
CA THR A 61 -4.83 3.51 12.95
C THR A 61 -4.59 3.61 11.44
N ALA A 62 -3.99 2.60 10.83
CA ALA A 62 -3.74 2.58 9.39
C ALA A 62 -5.04 2.43 8.60
N GLN A 63 -5.04 2.98 7.41
CA GLN A 63 -6.11 2.82 6.42
C GLN A 63 -5.53 2.20 5.16
N ILE A 64 -6.06 1.06 4.76
CA ILE A 64 -5.56 0.28 3.61
C ILE A 64 -6.72 0.02 2.66
N ALA A 65 -6.64 0.51 1.44
CA ALA A 65 -7.67 0.31 0.43
C ALA A 65 -7.16 0.59 -0.98
N VAL A 66 -7.96 0.20 -1.98
CA VAL A 66 -7.70 0.53 -3.39
C VAL A 66 -7.73 2.04 -3.63
N MET A 67 -8.60 2.76 -2.93
CA MET A 67 -8.69 4.23 -2.98
C MET A 67 -9.27 4.77 -1.67
N GLY A 68 -9.08 6.07 -1.42
CA GLY A 68 -9.68 6.72 -0.27
C GLY A 68 -11.22 6.76 -0.33
N ALA A 69 -11.88 6.71 0.82
CA ALA A 69 -13.32 6.57 0.95
C ALA A 69 -14.11 7.60 0.12
N LYS A 70 -13.73 8.87 0.19
CA LYS A 70 -14.42 9.93 -0.58
C LYS A 70 -14.45 9.63 -2.08
N GLY A 71 -13.31 9.25 -2.66
CA GLY A 71 -13.24 8.93 -4.08
C GLY A 71 -14.04 7.68 -4.45
N ALA A 72 -14.02 6.65 -3.59
CA ALA A 72 -14.79 5.44 -3.80
C ALA A 72 -16.30 5.72 -3.76
N VAL A 73 -16.76 6.47 -2.76
CA VAL A 73 -18.17 6.83 -2.58
C VAL A 73 -18.68 7.69 -3.73
N GLU A 74 -17.92 8.67 -4.19
CA GLU A 74 -18.28 9.50 -5.35
C GLU A 74 -18.46 8.69 -6.65
N ILE A 75 -17.76 7.56 -6.77
CA ILE A 75 -17.91 6.65 -7.91
C ILE A 75 -19.12 5.73 -7.73
N ILE A 76 -19.22 5.08 -6.56
CA ILE A 76 -20.25 4.07 -6.27
C ILE A 76 -21.63 4.70 -6.16
N PHE A 77 -21.72 5.84 -5.48
CA PHE A 77 -22.98 6.56 -5.21
C PHE A 77 -23.10 7.83 -6.04
N ARG A 78 -22.73 7.74 -7.31
CA ARG A 78 -22.73 8.88 -8.24
C ARG A 78 -24.08 9.60 -8.34
N SER A 79 -25.18 8.89 -8.18
CA SER A 79 -26.53 9.45 -8.16
C SER A 79 -26.84 10.32 -6.94
N GLU A 80 -26.07 10.17 -5.86
CA GLU A 80 -26.27 10.89 -4.61
C GLU A 80 -25.34 12.13 -4.48
N LEU A 81 -24.54 12.45 -5.48
CA LEU A 81 -23.56 13.56 -5.45
C LEU A 81 -24.15 14.94 -5.19
N GLY A 82 -25.45 15.12 -5.42
CA GLY A 82 -26.16 16.37 -5.12
C GLY A 82 -26.52 16.57 -3.64
N ASP A 83 -26.32 15.58 -2.81
CA ASP A 83 -26.67 15.57 -1.39
C ASP A 83 -25.43 15.37 -0.52
N PRO A 84 -24.85 16.46 0.04
CA PRO A 84 -23.62 16.39 0.83
C PRO A 84 -23.74 15.56 2.11
N GLU A 85 -24.94 15.53 2.72
CA GLU A 85 -25.17 14.79 3.96
C GLU A 85 -25.15 13.28 3.70
N LYS A 86 -25.81 12.83 2.62
CA LYS A 86 -25.77 11.43 2.22
C LYS A 86 -24.35 10.99 1.86
N ILE A 87 -23.62 11.80 1.10
CA ILE A 87 -22.23 11.49 0.75
C ILE A 87 -21.34 11.40 1.99
N ALA A 88 -21.53 12.27 2.97
CA ALA A 88 -20.81 12.19 4.24
C ALA A 88 -21.12 10.90 5.01
N ALA A 89 -22.42 10.53 5.11
CA ALA A 89 -22.84 9.29 5.75
C ALA A 89 -22.24 8.05 5.03
N ARG A 90 -22.34 7.98 3.69
CA ARG A 90 -21.75 6.90 2.89
C ARG A 90 -20.24 6.81 3.04
N THR A 91 -19.58 7.96 3.18
CA THR A 91 -18.12 8.00 3.38
C THR A 91 -17.74 7.37 4.71
N GLY A 92 -18.46 7.70 5.80
CA GLY A 92 -18.26 7.08 7.10
C GLY A 92 -18.50 5.56 7.08
N GLU A 93 -19.63 5.12 6.52
CA GLU A 93 -19.94 3.68 6.36
C GLU A 93 -18.83 2.95 5.56
N TYR A 94 -18.31 3.58 4.52
CA TYR A 94 -17.24 2.99 3.69
C TYR A 94 -15.92 2.92 4.47
N GLU A 95 -15.58 3.95 5.24
CA GLU A 95 -14.38 3.96 6.08
C GLU A 95 -14.39 2.84 7.10
N ASP A 96 -15.49 2.71 7.83
CA ASP A 96 -15.65 1.69 8.87
C ASP A 96 -15.59 0.27 8.30
N ARG A 97 -16.20 0.06 7.15
CA ARG A 97 -16.33 -1.26 6.54
C ARG A 97 -15.08 -1.75 5.80
N PHE A 98 -14.34 -0.85 5.14
CA PHE A 98 -13.34 -1.27 4.16
C PHE A 98 -11.92 -0.76 4.42
N LEU A 99 -11.73 0.31 5.20
CA LEU A 99 -10.41 0.91 5.35
C LEU A 99 -9.61 0.36 6.53
N SER A 100 -10.25 -0.37 7.42
CA SER A 100 -9.58 -0.94 8.60
C SER A 100 -8.42 -1.87 8.20
N PRO A 101 -7.25 -1.77 8.85
CA PRO A 101 -6.14 -2.69 8.62
C PRO A 101 -6.47 -4.13 8.99
N PHE A 102 -7.47 -4.35 9.85
CA PHE A 102 -7.93 -5.70 10.21
C PHE A 102 -8.58 -6.41 9.02
N VAL A 103 -9.32 -5.69 8.17
CA VAL A 103 -9.88 -6.23 6.93
C VAL A 103 -8.77 -6.67 5.96
N ALA A 104 -7.70 -5.88 5.88
CA ALA A 104 -6.54 -6.25 5.08
C ALA A 104 -5.79 -7.47 5.65
N ALA A 105 -5.71 -7.58 6.98
CA ALA A 105 -5.12 -8.74 7.67
C ALA A 105 -5.91 -10.03 7.44
N GLU A 106 -7.23 -9.99 7.57
CA GLU A 106 -8.11 -11.13 7.29
C GLU A 106 -7.93 -11.70 5.89
N ARG A 107 -7.61 -10.83 4.92
CA ARG A 107 -7.38 -11.19 3.52
C ARG A 107 -5.93 -11.57 3.21
N GLY A 108 -5.04 -11.51 4.20
CA GLY A 108 -3.63 -11.81 4.02
C GLY A 108 -2.83 -10.74 3.26
N TYR A 109 -3.35 -9.52 3.15
CA TYR A 109 -2.63 -8.39 2.50
C TYR A 109 -1.57 -7.79 3.39
N ILE A 110 -1.67 -7.99 4.71
CA ILE A 110 -0.64 -7.70 5.70
C ILE A 110 -0.50 -8.90 6.64
N ASP A 111 0.65 -9.03 7.27
CA ASP A 111 0.95 -10.18 8.15
C ASP A 111 0.45 -9.96 9.58
N GLU A 112 0.54 -8.75 10.09
CA GLU A 112 0.13 -8.45 11.47
C GLU A 112 -0.22 -6.98 11.67
N VAL A 113 -1.24 -6.73 12.50
CA VAL A 113 -1.51 -5.39 13.04
C VAL A 113 -0.76 -5.24 14.34
N ILE A 114 0.18 -4.27 14.40
CA ILE A 114 1.09 -4.09 15.53
C ILE A 114 0.89 -2.73 16.21
N MET A 115 1.03 -2.70 17.54
CA MET A 115 1.01 -1.44 18.26
C MET A 115 2.27 -0.61 17.99
N PRO A 116 2.17 0.74 17.89
CA PRO A 116 3.30 1.61 17.59
C PRO A 116 4.53 1.37 18.44
N HIS A 117 4.36 1.17 19.74
CA HIS A 117 5.46 0.94 20.70
C HIS A 117 6.20 -0.39 20.45
N SER A 118 5.58 -1.35 19.78
CA SER A 118 6.20 -2.65 19.49
C SER A 118 6.96 -2.68 18.16
N THR A 119 6.85 -1.63 17.34
CA THR A 119 7.36 -1.57 15.97
C THR A 119 8.84 -1.94 15.88
N ARG A 120 9.69 -1.30 16.67
CA ARG A 120 11.14 -1.57 16.65
C ARG A 120 11.47 -3.04 16.94
N ARG A 121 10.81 -3.61 17.93
CA ARG A 121 11.02 -5.02 18.31
C ARG A 121 10.55 -5.97 17.19
N ARG A 122 9.42 -5.65 16.54
CA ARG A 122 8.90 -6.45 15.43
C ARG A 122 9.81 -6.39 14.21
N ILE A 123 10.32 -5.21 13.85
CA ILE A 123 11.31 -5.07 12.78
C ILE A 123 12.56 -5.90 13.07
N ALA A 124 13.13 -5.77 14.28
CA ALA A 124 14.34 -6.50 14.65
C ALA A 124 14.14 -8.03 14.55
N ARG A 125 12.98 -8.54 14.97
CA ARG A 125 12.62 -9.96 14.83
C ARG A 125 12.46 -10.38 13.39
N ALA A 126 11.75 -9.59 12.57
CA ALA A 126 11.56 -9.87 11.15
C ALA A 126 12.91 -9.93 10.42
N LEU A 127 13.79 -8.96 10.65
CA LEU A 127 15.14 -8.96 10.07
C LEU A 127 15.99 -10.13 10.56
N GLY A 128 15.86 -10.51 11.84
CA GLY A 128 16.50 -11.70 12.38
C GLY A 128 16.03 -12.99 11.70
N MET A 129 14.73 -13.13 11.48
CA MET A 129 14.12 -14.26 10.76
C MET A 129 14.58 -14.32 9.30
N LEU A 130 14.69 -13.16 8.65
CA LEU A 130 15.06 -13.03 7.24
C LEU A 130 16.59 -12.97 7.00
N ARG A 131 17.40 -13.17 8.04
CA ARG A 131 18.87 -13.03 7.95
C ARG A 131 19.49 -13.97 6.92
N THR A 132 18.91 -15.12 6.70
CA THR A 132 19.37 -16.13 5.74
C THR A 132 18.57 -16.11 4.44
N LYS A 133 17.84 -15.01 4.16
CA LYS A 133 17.09 -14.90 2.92
C LYS A 133 18.04 -14.98 1.73
N GLU A 134 17.81 -15.97 0.88
CA GLU A 134 18.44 -16.12 -0.42
C GLU A 134 17.36 -16.14 -1.49
N MET A 135 17.58 -15.39 -2.56
CA MET A 135 16.70 -15.39 -3.74
C MET A 135 17.53 -15.68 -4.97
N GLU A 136 17.17 -16.77 -5.65
CA GLU A 136 17.72 -17.04 -6.97
C GLU A 136 17.18 -16.01 -7.96
N GLN A 137 18.09 -15.39 -8.71
CA GLN A 137 17.73 -14.50 -9.80
C GLN A 137 18.23 -15.07 -11.11
N PRO A 138 17.57 -14.78 -12.24
CA PRO A 138 18.06 -15.18 -13.54
C PRO A 138 19.51 -14.73 -13.74
N TRP A 139 20.31 -15.59 -14.35
CA TRP A 139 21.71 -15.29 -14.72
C TRP A 139 21.85 -13.94 -15.44
N LYS A 140 20.91 -13.63 -16.31
CA LYS A 140 20.88 -12.38 -17.05
C LYS A 140 19.55 -11.68 -16.81
N LYS A 141 19.61 -10.47 -16.29
CA LYS A 141 18.41 -9.62 -16.13
C LYS A 141 18.05 -9.06 -17.52
N HIS A 142 16.91 -9.50 -18.02
CA HIS A 142 16.31 -8.97 -19.26
C HIS A 142 15.21 -7.96 -18.92
N ASP A 143 15.49 -7.11 -17.96
CA ASP A 143 14.49 -6.24 -17.41
C ASP A 143 14.33 -4.99 -18.28
N ASN A 144 13.08 -4.68 -18.58
CA ASN A 144 12.73 -3.45 -19.27
C ASN A 144 12.35 -2.40 -18.24
N ILE A 145 13.34 -1.67 -17.74
CA ILE A 145 13.11 -0.57 -16.80
C ILE A 145 12.32 0.53 -17.53
N PRO A 146 11.19 0.99 -17.00
CA PRO A 146 10.46 2.12 -17.57
C PRO A 146 11.34 3.38 -17.52
N LEU A 147 11.63 3.94 -18.67
CA LEU A 147 12.52 5.12 -18.85
C LEU A 147 11.70 6.40 -18.97
#